data_c1723d6606ed9e6e7af03e9ec061ddc1
#
_entry.id   c1723d6606ed9e6e7af03e9ec061ddc1
#
_cell.length_a   1.000
_cell.length_b   1.000
_cell.length_c   1.000
_cell.angle_alpha   90.00
_cell.angle_beta   90.00
_cell.angle_gamma   90.00
#
_symmetry.space_group_name_H-M   'P 1'
#
loop_
_entity.id
_entity.type
_entity.pdbx_description
1 polymer ?
#
loop_
_entity_poly.entity_id
_entity_poly.type
_entity_poly.pdbx_seq_one_letter_code
_entity_poly.pdbx_strand_id
1 'polypeptide(L)'
;SGVVVYINGKLADEDILKDKLRNKISSAYLLGEVNADFLQENEDPVLSSREGLNREFKSVQDLIHYLDILRKRIDSEWNGLRAKRQLEKQDYLGKVFEATAAL
;
A
#
# COMPACT_ATOMS: atom_id res chain seq x y z
N SER A 1 -3.65 9.70 0.91
CA SER A 1 -3.16 8.34 1.08
C SER A 1 -1.80 8.17 0.41
N GLY A 2 -0.90 7.47 1.04
CA GLY A 2 0.40 7.23 0.47
C GLY A 2 1.34 6.52 1.42
N VAL A 3 2.52 6.17 0.89
CA VAL A 3 3.59 5.56 1.68
C VAL A 3 4.70 6.60 1.84
N VAL A 4 4.93 7.00 3.07
CA VAL A 4 5.88 8.04 3.44
C VAL A 4 7.22 7.40 3.79
N VAL A 5 8.31 7.98 3.31
CA VAL A 5 9.65 7.47 3.60
C VAL A 5 10.40 8.48 4.47
N TYR A 6 10.98 7.97 5.55
CA TYR A 6 11.86 8.73 6.44
C TYR A 6 13.28 8.19 6.36
N ILE A 7 14.23 9.09 6.43
CA ILE A 7 15.65 8.76 6.54
C ILE A 7 16.21 9.51 7.75
N ASN A 8 16.75 8.79 8.71
CA ASN A 8 17.28 9.34 9.95
C ASN A 8 16.27 10.25 10.66
N GLY A 9 15.00 9.84 10.66
CA GLY A 9 13.91 10.57 11.30
C GLY A 9 13.40 11.78 10.53
N LYS A 10 13.95 12.07 9.36
CA LYS A 10 13.53 13.19 8.52
C LYS A 10 12.73 12.71 7.33
N LEU A 11 11.70 13.46 6.97
CA LEU A 11 10.88 13.17 5.82
C LEU A 11 11.71 13.23 4.54
N ALA A 12 11.74 12.13 3.80
CA ALA A 12 12.48 12.02 2.55
C ALA A 12 11.56 11.96 1.32
N ASP A 13 10.40 11.32 1.46
CA ASP A 13 9.43 11.24 0.37
C ASP A 13 8.01 11.12 0.96
N GLU A 14 7.11 11.96 0.49
CA GLU A 14 5.74 11.96 0.97
C GLU A 14 4.87 10.86 0.37
N ASP A 15 5.24 10.37 -0.81
CA ASP A 15 4.45 9.37 -1.52
C ASP A 15 5.33 8.58 -2.49
N ILE A 16 6.09 7.62 -1.94
CA ILE A 16 7.08 6.87 -2.71
C ILE A 16 6.45 5.99 -3.80
N LEU A 17 5.21 5.57 -3.62
CA LEU A 17 4.49 4.71 -4.57
C LEU A 17 3.52 5.47 -5.47
N LYS A 18 3.59 6.79 -5.54
CA LYS A 18 2.61 7.60 -6.29
C LYS A 18 2.45 7.14 -7.75
N ASP A 19 3.54 6.79 -8.42
CA ASP A 19 3.50 6.37 -9.82
C ASP A 19 2.98 4.94 -9.97
N LYS A 20 3.10 4.11 -8.94
CA LYS A 20 2.62 2.73 -8.93
C LYS A 20 1.17 2.60 -8.53
N LEU A 21 0.64 3.57 -7.77
CA LEU A 21 -0.72 3.55 -7.25
C LEU A 21 -1.71 4.34 -8.09
N ARG A 22 -1.25 5.00 -9.14
CA ARG A 22 -2.14 5.77 -10.03
C ARG A 22 -3.23 4.86 -10.58
N ASN A 23 -4.48 5.25 -10.40
CA ASN A 23 -5.67 4.50 -10.84
C ASN A 23 -5.84 3.13 -10.16
N LYS A 24 -5.20 2.91 -9.00
CA LYS A 24 -5.38 1.68 -8.21
C LYS A 24 -6.34 1.93 -7.05
N ILE A 25 -7.10 0.91 -6.69
CA ILE A 25 -8.00 0.97 -5.54
C ILE A 25 -7.22 1.24 -4.25
N SER A 26 -6.03 0.65 -4.12
CA SER A 26 -5.16 0.83 -2.96
C SER A 26 -4.75 2.28 -2.75
N SER A 27 -4.76 3.13 -3.78
CA SER A 27 -4.45 4.56 -3.62
C SER A 27 -5.42 5.28 -2.68
N ALA A 28 -6.62 4.75 -2.51
CA ALA A 28 -7.65 5.37 -1.67
C ALA A 28 -7.50 5.02 -0.18
N TYR A 29 -6.86 3.90 0.15
CA TYR A 29 -6.79 3.41 1.53
C TYR A 29 -5.40 3.02 2.01
N LEU A 30 -4.41 2.90 1.14
CA LEU A 30 -3.06 2.51 1.53
C LEU A 30 -2.33 3.67 2.20
N LEU A 31 -2.00 3.50 3.46
CA LEU A 31 -1.18 4.42 4.23
C LEU A 31 -0.04 3.64 4.87
N GLY A 32 1.14 4.21 4.88
CA GLY A 32 2.27 3.54 5.50
C GLY A 32 3.45 4.47 5.71
N GLU A 33 4.33 4.06 6.61
CA GLU A 33 5.59 4.75 6.88
C GLU A 33 6.73 3.76 6.75
N VAL A 34 7.83 4.19 6.14
CA VAL A 34 9.02 3.39 5.94
C VAL A 34 10.22 4.16 6.48
N ASN A 35 11.01 3.51 7.33
CA ASN A 35 12.30 4.04 7.77
C ASN A 35 13.38 3.41 6.88
N ALA A 36 14.00 4.22 6.06
CA ALA A 36 14.95 3.76 5.05
C ALA A 36 16.34 4.38 5.24
N ASP A 37 16.84 4.34 6.46
CA ASP A 37 18.14 4.91 6.83
C ASP A 37 19.28 4.33 5.99
N PHE A 38 19.14 3.08 5.55
CA PHE A 38 20.13 2.40 4.70
C PHE A 38 20.37 3.11 3.37
N LEU A 39 19.44 3.93 2.90
CA LEU A 39 19.58 4.63 1.62
C LEU A 39 20.71 5.66 1.63
N GLN A 40 21.14 6.14 2.80
CA GLN A 40 22.21 7.14 2.93
C GLN A 40 23.59 6.54 3.19
N GLU A 41 23.74 5.21 3.19
CA GLU A 41 25.03 4.60 3.51
C GLU A 41 26.14 4.97 2.53
N ASN A 42 25.83 5.14 1.25
CA ASN A 42 26.83 5.41 0.21
C ASN A 42 26.60 6.73 -0.52
N GLU A 43 25.35 7.16 -0.65
CA GLU A 43 24.96 8.31 -1.44
C GLU A 43 23.77 9.00 -0.78
N ASP A 44 23.59 10.30 -1.05
CA ASP A 44 22.39 11.02 -0.64
C ASP A 44 21.32 10.90 -1.74
N PRO A 45 20.26 10.08 -1.53
CA PRO A 45 19.24 9.86 -2.54
C PRO A 45 18.18 10.97 -2.58
N VAL A 46 18.25 11.95 -1.70
CA VAL A 46 17.26 13.03 -1.64
C VAL A 46 17.56 14.06 -2.75
N LEU A 47 16.51 14.44 -3.49
CA LEU A 47 16.63 15.46 -4.50
C LEU A 47 16.97 16.83 -3.88
N SER A 48 17.81 17.61 -4.56
CA SER A 48 18.19 18.95 -4.09
C SER A 48 16.98 19.88 -3.97
N SER A 49 15.94 19.68 -4.77
CA SER A 49 14.69 20.42 -4.68
C SER A 49 13.78 19.94 -3.54
N ARG A 50 14.15 18.88 -2.84
CA ARG A 50 13.36 18.24 -1.77
C ARG A 50 11.98 17.76 -2.23
N GLU A 51 11.84 17.43 -3.50
CA GLU A 51 10.60 16.87 -4.07
C GLU A 51 10.47 15.37 -3.86
N GLY A 52 11.39 14.77 -3.13
CA GLY A 52 11.36 13.36 -2.82
C GLY A 52 12.69 12.67 -3.08
N LEU A 53 12.66 11.34 -3.14
CA LEU A 53 13.83 10.53 -3.43
C LEU A 53 14.08 10.47 -4.93
N ASN A 54 15.37 10.42 -5.31
CA ASN A 54 15.77 10.31 -6.69
C ASN A 54 15.50 8.90 -7.22
N ARG A 55 14.51 8.76 -8.11
CA ARG A 55 14.12 7.48 -8.68
C ARG A 55 15.14 6.89 -9.66
N GLU A 56 16.20 7.63 -10.00
CA GLU A 56 17.27 7.11 -10.83
C GLU A 56 18.27 6.25 -10.05
N PHE A 57 18.32 6.41 -8.72
CA PHE A 57 19.19 5.58 -7.88
C PHE A 57 18.65 4.16 -7.80
N LYS A 58 19.54 3.18 -8.00
CA LYS A 58 19.16 1.77 -7.93
C LYS A 58 18.58 1.40 -6.56
N SER A 59 19.17 1.90 -5.48
CA SER A 59 18.67 1.64 -4.13
C SER A 59 17.23 2.12 -3.92
N VAL A 60 16.89 3.26 -4.50
CA VAL A 60 15.52 3.80 -4.46
C VAL A 60 14.60 2.95 -5.32
N GLN A 61 15.04 2.54 -6.51
CA GLN A 61 14.26 1.66 -7.39
C GLN A 61 13.98 0.31 -6.70
N ASP A 62 14.97 -0.26 -6.03
CA ASP A 62 14.83 -1.52 -5.30
C ASP A 62 13.81 -1.38 -4.16
N LEU A 63 13.86 -0.28 -3.44
CA LEU A 63 12.89 0.01 -2.38
C LEU A 63 11.46 0.12 -2.95
N ILE A 64 11.29 0.85 -4.02
CA ILE A 64 9.98 1.01 -4.69
C ILE A 64 9.46 -0.35 -5.16
N HIS A 65 10.32 -1.16 -5.75
CA HIS A 65 9.95 -2.49 -6.22
C HIS A 65 9.49 -3.40 -5.07
N TYR A 66 10.23 -3.40 -3.97
CA TYR A 66 9.89 -4.15 -2.78
C TYR A 66 8.53 -3.70 -2.20
N LEU A 67 8.34 -2.40 -2.07
CA LEU A 67 7.10 -1.85 -1.54
C LEU A 67 5.90 -2.12 -2.47
N ASP A 68 6.12 -2.12 -3.78
CA ASP A 68 5.07 -2.45 -4.74
C ASP A 68 4.64 -3.91 -4.64
N ILE A 69 5.60 -4.82 -4.39
CA ILE A 69 5.28 -6.23 -4.12
C ILE A 69 4.45 -6.37 -2.85
N LEU A 70 4.84 -5.67 -1.78
CA LEU A 70 4.07 -5.67 -0.53
C LEU A 70 2.66 -5.12 -0.74
N ARG A 71 2.52 -4.04 -1.50
CA ARG A 71 1.22 -3.46 -1.82
C ARG A 71 0.32 -4.47 -2.55
N LYS A 72 0.86 -5.17 -3.54
CA LYS A 72 0.11 -6.20 -4.27
C LYS A 72 -0.37 -7.31 -3.36
N ARG A 73 0.46 -7.71 -2.41
CA ARG A 73 0.11 -8.73 -1.42
C ARG A 73 -1.00 -8.25 -0.50
N ILE A 74 -0.92 -7.01 -0.03
CA ILE A 74 -1.96 -6.39 0.81
C ILE A 74 -3.28 -6.31 0.03
N ASP A 75 -3.24 -5.89 -1.23
CA ASP A 75 -4.42 -5.82 -2.08
C ASP A 75 -5.07 -7.20 -2.27
N SER A 76 -4.26 -8.23 -2.48
CA SER A 76 -4.75 -9.60 -2.64
C SER A 76 -5.44 -10.09 -1.36
N GLU A 77 -4.83 -9.87 -0.20
CA GLU A 77 -5.41 -10.25 1.08
C GLU A 77 -6.70 -9.47 1.36
N TRP A 78 -6.72 -8.18 1.07
CA TRP A 78 -7.88 -7.32 1.24
C TRP A 78 -9.05 -7.79 0.38
N ASN A 79 -8.79 -8.09 -0.89
CA ASN A 79 -9.80 -8.58 -1.82
C ASN A 79 -10.34 -9.94 -1.37
N GLY A 80 -9.48 -10.82 -0.86
CA GLY A 80 -9.88 -12.10 -0.29
C GLY A 80 -10.81 -11.95 0.89
N LEU A 81 -10.50 -11.03 1.81
CA LEU A 81 -11.35 -10.75 2.97
C LEU A 81 -12.71 -10.16 2.56
N ARG A 82 -12.72 -9.27 1.58
CA ARG A 82 -13.99 -8.71 1.08
C ARG A 82 -14.86 -9.77 0.45
N ALA A 83 -14.30 -10.65 -0.35
CA ALA A 83 -15.03 -11.76 -0.96
C ALA A 83 -15.61 -12.70 0.11
N LYS A 84 -14.82 -13.03 1.13
CA LYS A 84 -15.26 -13.85 2.25
C LYS A 84 -16.44 -13.22 2.99
N ARG A 85 -16.34 -11.93 3.28
CA ARG A 85 -17.43 -11.19 3.96
C ARG A 85 -18.71 -11.18 3.15
N GLN A 86 -18.61 -11.02 1.84
CA GLN A 86 -19.77 -11.06 0.96
C GLN A 86 -20.44 -12.45 0.95
N LEU A 87 -19.65 -13.51 0.89
CA LEU A 87 -20.18 -14.88 0.95
C LEU A 87 -20.87 -15.16 2.28
N GLU A 88 -20.28 -14.75 3.39
CA GLU A 88 -20.88 -14.89 4.71
C GLU A 88 -22.21 -14.15 4.81
N LYS A 89 -22.28 -12.94 4.27
CA LYS A 89 -23.49 -12.12 4.24
C LYS A 89 -24.59 -12.81 3.40
N GLN A 90 -24.25 -13.34 2.25
CA GLN A 90 -25.20 -14.05 1.39
C GLN A 90 -25.74 -15.29 2.08
N ASP A 91 -24.87 -16.06 2.72
CA ASP A 91 -25.26 -17.26 3.47
C ASP A 91 -26.22 -16.91 4.63
N TYR A 92 -25.90 -15.87 5.39
CA TYR A 92 -26.76 -15.39 6.45
C TYR A 92 -28.15 -14.96 5.93
N LEU A 93 -28.19 -14.20 4.84
CA LEU A 93 -29.46 -13.76 4.24
C LEU A 93 -30.29 -14.95 3.72
N GLY A 94 -29.64 -15.95 3.15
CA GLY A 94 -30.29 -17.18 2.73
C GLY A 94 -30.98 -17.88 3.88
N LYS A 95 -30.31 -17.98 5.01
CA LYS A 95 -30.89 -18.59 6.23
C LYS A 95 -32.09 -17.79 6.76
N VAL A 96 -32.01 -16.47 6.71
CA VAL A 96 -33.13 -15.61 7.13
C VAL A 96 -34.33 -15.81 6.22
N PHE A 97 -34.15 -15.90 4.91
CA PHE A 97 -35.22 -16.17 3.98
C PHE A 97 -35.86 -17.54 4.19
N GLU A 98 -35.07 -18.56 4.41
CA GLU A 98 -35.57 -19.92 4.72
C GLU A 98 -36.43 -19.91 5.98
N ALA A 99 -35.99 -19.25 7.04
CA ALA A 99 -36.74 -19.15 8.29
C ALA A 99 -38.06 -18.41 8.10
N THR A 100 -38.08 -17.35 7.28
CA THR A 100 -39.29 -16.60 6.99
C THR A 100 -40.27 -17.40 6.17
N ALA A 101 -39.79 -18.18 5.20
CA ALA A 101 -40.63 -19.00 4.34
C ALA A 101 -41.28 -20.21 5.10
N ALA A 102 -40.65 -20.61 6.21
CA ALA A 102 -41.16 -21.70 7.06
C ALA A 102 -42.32 -21.26 7.98
N LEU A 103 -42.51 -19.97 8.14
CA LEU A 103 -43.60 -19.42 8.92
C LEU A 103 -44.90 -19.36 8.11
#